data_1ac7ebe772faa86749996f5f2c01c28e
#
_entry.id   1ac7ebe772faa86749996f5f2c01c28e
#
_cell.length_a   1.000
_cell.length_b   1.000
_cell.length_c   1.000
_cell.angle_alpha   90.00
_cell.angle_beta   90.00
_cell.angle_gamma   90.00
#
_symmetry.space_group_name_H-M   'P 1'
#
loop_
_entity.id
_entity.type
_entity.pdbx_description
1 polymer ?
#
loop_
_entity_poly.entity_id
_entity_poly.type
_entity_poly.pdbx_seq_one_letter_code
_entity_poly.pdbx_strand_id
1 'polypeptide(L)'
;VYNSSLPTYRISWEGQTSNVRERLITLSRFELESDVIEHFIDDVESDILSNPYLISEWCARNFIEKVSTRTIDLGAFPDPTIQGDNVPVPPFAAESILDTRRLRSLVVERLYSVLTDGDTLVSIKEMEDYLRDIMTEEDKARLPKNILLTHRQFFEVSFDYVPDENPTAIQLKEYYQMEEFLRKVLRERAKRDVKKPTGEDWLSLAMSDKNYDPTNERSQQA
;
A
#
# COMPACT_ATOMS: atom_id res chain seq x y z
N VAL A 1 9.50 -41.23 3.65
CA VAL A 1 9.20 -40.27 4.72
C VAL A 1 7.87 -39.54 4.47
N TYR A 2 7.44 -39.34 3.23
CA TYR A 2 6.25 -38.56 2.89
C TYR A 2 4.89 -39.28 3.10
N ASN A 3 4.86 -40.62 3.23
CA ASN A 3 3.60 -41.36 3.22
C ASN A 3 2.85 -41.45 4.56
N SER A 4 3.49 -41.17 5.70
CA SER A 4 2.83 -41.37 7.02
C SER A 4 2.02 -40.12 7.48
N SER A 5 2.33 -38.94 6.97
CA SER A 5 1.65 -37.68 7.36
C SER A 5 0.51 -37.29 6.41
N LEU A 6 0.47 -37.82 5.19
CA LEU A 6 -0.57 -37.55 4.19
C LEU A 6 -2.02 -37.67 4.69
N PRO A 7 -2.39 -38.76 5.45
CA PRO A 7 -3.76 -38.86 5.96
C PRO A 7 -4.15 -37.73 6.91
N THR A 8 -3.22 -37.29 7.76
CA THR A 8 -3.47 -36.18 8.71
C THR A 8 -3.68 -34.86 8.00
N TYR A 9 -2.84 -34.54 7.03
CA TYR A 9 -3.00 -33.32 6.21
C TYR A 9 -4.30 -33.37 5.40
N ARG A 10 -4.68 -34.52 4.87
CA ARG A 10 -5.94 -34.70 4.16
C ARG A 10 -7.15 -34.41 5.05
N ILE A 11 -7.17 -34.93 6.28
CA ILE A 11 -8.25 -34.68 7.24
C ILE A 11 -8.32 -33.19 7.57
N SER A 12 -7.17 -32.57 7.83
CA SER A 12 -7.10 -31.11 8.09
C SER A 12 -7.61 -30.30 6.91
N TRP A 13 -7.26 -30.66 5.68
CA TRP A 13 -7.73 -30.02 4.46
C TRP A 13 -9.23 -30.18 4.24
N GLU A 14 -9.75 -31.41 4.40
CA GLU A 14 -11.17 -31.73 4.24
C GLU A 14 -12.04 -31.03 5.30
N GLY A 15 -11.48 -30.76 6.48
CA GLY A 15 -12.11 -29.99 7.57
C GLY A 15 -12.22 -28.49 7.33
N GLN A 16 -11.47 -27.92 6.36
CA GLN A 16 -11.55 -26.50 6.06
C GLN A 16 -12.80 -26.15 5.24
N THR A 17 -13.26 -24.91 5.40
CA THR A 17 -14.34 -24.36 4.56
C THR A 17 -13.90 -24.22 3.11
N SER A 18 -14.83 -24.13 2.16
CA SER A 18 -14.53 -23.93 0.75
C SER A 18 -13.72 -22.64 0.54
N ASN A 19 -14.11 -21.55 1.19
CA ASN A 19 -13.44 -20.26 1.09
C ASN A 19 -11.98 -20.35 1.55
N VAL A 20 -11.70 -20.96 2.70
CA VAL A 20 -10.32 -21.13 3.20
C VAL A 20 -9.50 -22.00 2.24
N ARG A 21 -10.06 -23.05 1.68
CA ARG A 21 -9.36 -23.89 0.69
C ARG A 21 -9.01 -23.12 -0.58
N GLU A 22 -9.94 -22.31 -1.10
CA GLU A 22 -9.72 -21.49 -2.30
C GLU A 22 -8.65 -20.43 -2.05
N ARG A 23 -8.65 -19.80 -0.87
CA ARG A 23 -7.60 -18.86 -0.45
C ARG A 23 -6.24 -19.55 -0.34
N LEU A 24 -6.15 -20.70 0.30
CA LEU A 24 -4.91 -21.47 0.42
C LEU A 24 -4.37 -21.88 -0.97
N ILE A 25 -5.24 -22.31 -1.89
CA ILE A 25 -4.84 -22.62 -3.27
C ILE A 25 -4.29 -21.38 -3.97
N THR A 26 -4.93 -20.23 -3.78
CA THR A 26 -4.48 -18.96 -4.36
C THR A 26 -3.14 -18.54 -3.78
N LEU A 27 -3.01 -18.51 -2.46
CA LEU A 27 -1.78 -18.10 -1.76
C LEU A 27 -0.60 -19.03 -2.06
N SER A 28 -0.85 -20.34 -2.27
CA SER A 28 0.20 -21.32 -2.60
C SER A 28 0.89 -21.10 -3.96
N ARG A 29 0.38 -20.18 -4.79
CA ARG A 29 0.99 -19.82 -6.06
C ARG A 29 2.13 -18.81 -5.93
N PHE A 30 2.22 -18.16 -4.78
CA PHE A 30 3.18 -17.08 -4.55
C PHE A 30 4.18 -17.49 -3.48
N GLU A 31 5.38 -16.95 -3.59
CA GLU A 31 6.42 -17.11 -2.58
C GLU A 31 6.13 -16.14 -1.42
N LEU A 32 5.40 -16.63 -0.41
CA LEU A 32 4.93 -15.85 0.73
C LEU A 32 5.48 -16.41 2.04
N GLU A 33 5.69 -15.53 3.01
CA GLU A 33 6.01 -15.90 4.39
C GLU A 33 4.73 -16.32 5.16
N SER A 34 4.91 -17.08 6.25
CA SER A 34 3.78 -17.65 6.99
C SER A 34 2.81 -16.62 7.56
N ASP A 35 3.34 -15.49 8.04
CA ASP A 35 2.56 -14.38 8.60
C ASP A 35 1.66 -13.71 7.55
N VAL A 36 2.16 -13.56 6.32
CA VAL A 36 1.36 -13.07 5.19
C VAL A 36 0.24 -14.06 4.84
N ILE A 37 0.55 -15.37 4.82
CA ILE A 37 -0.44 -16.42 4.55
C ILE A 37 -1.52 -16.42 5.63
N GLU A 38 -1.13 -16.41 6.91
CA GLU A 38 -2.05 -16.39 8.04
C GLU A 38 -2.98 -15.17 7.98
N HIS A 39 -2.43 -13.97 7.72
CA HIS A 39 -3.23 -12.76 7.56
C HIS A 39 -4.34 -12.93 6.51
N PHE A 40 -3.99 -13.38 5.30
CA PHE A 40 -4.97 -13.48 4.21
C PHE A 40 -5.90 -14.70 4.30
N ILE A 41 -5.63 -15.66 5.16
CA ILE A 41 -6.60 -16.72 5.51
C ILE A 41 -7.68 -16.15 6.41
N ASP A 42 -7.30 -15.32 7.38
CA ASP A 42 -8.22 -14.78 8.39
C ASP A 42 -8.98 -13.54 7.89
N ASP A 43 -8.38 -12.74 7.00
CA ASP A 43 -9.01 -11.57 6.39
C ASP A 43 -9.98 -11.97 5.27
N VAL A 44 -11.19 -12.35 5.69
CA VAL A 44 -12.26 -12.77 4.76
C VAL A 44 -12.84 -11.63 3.93
N GLU A 45 -12.59 -10.37 4.30
CA GLU A 45 -13.07 -9.18 3.57
C GLU A 45 -12.18 -8.87 2.36
N SER A 46 -10.92 -9.28 2.41
CA SER A 46 -9.99 -9.09 1.29
C SER A 46 -10.32 -10.02 0.13
N ASP A 47 -10.60 -9.45 -1.04
CA ASP A 47 -10.92 -10.20 -2.26
C ASP A 47 -9.68 -10.63 -3.05
N ILE A 48 -8.77 -11.35 -2.38
CA ILE A 48 -7.56 -11.90 -3.02
C ILE A 48 -7.87 -12.95 -4.10
N LEU A 49 -9.06 -13.52 -4.07
CA LEU A 49 -9.48 -14.53 -5.05
C LEU A 49 -9.70 -13.94 -6.44
N SER A 50 -10.11 -12.68 -6.53
CA SER A 50 -10.24 -11.94 -7.79
C SER A 50 -9.06 -11.01 -8.05
N ASN A 51 -8.40 -10.54 -7.00
CA ASN A 51 -7.30 -9.59 -7.10
C ASN A 51 -6.13 -9.95 -6.16
N PRO A 52 -5.21 -10.83 -6.58
CA PRO A 52 -4.08 -11.24 -5.77
C PRO A 52 -3.06 -10.11 -5.52
N TYR A 53 -3.09 -9.03 -6.31
CA TYR A 53 -2.23 -7.86 -6.10
C TYR A 53 -2.52 -7.11 -4.80
N LEU A 54 -3.67 -7.36 -4.15
CA LEU A 54 -3.95 -6.89 -2.79
C LEU A 54 -2.93 -7.39 -1.78
N ILE A 55 -2.30 -8.53 -2.04
CA ILE A 55 -1.24 -9.09 -1.18
C ILE A 55 -0.02 -8.17 -1.19
N SER A 56 0.46 -7.77 -2.37
CA SER A 56 1.61 -6.85 -2.48
C SER A 56 1.28 -5.44 -1.99
N GLU A 57 0.06 -4.95 -2.22
CA GLU A 57 -0.40 -3.67 -1.67
C GLU A 57 -0.40 -3.67 -0.12
N TRP A 58 -0.87 -4.77 0.50
CA TRP A 58 -0.84 -4.94 1.95
C TRP A 58 0.59 -5.06 2.47
N CYS A 59 1.45 -5.82 1.78
CA CYS A 59 2.86 -5.95 2.15
C CYS A 59 3.59 -4.61 2.07
N ALA A 60 3.35 -3.81 1.04
CA ALA A 60 3.91 -2.47 0.92
C ALA A 60 3.48 -1.57 2.10
N ARG A 61 2.20 -1.58 2.46
CA ARG A 61 1.65 -0.85 3.62
C ARG A 61 2.33 -1.24 4.93
N ASN A 62 2.68 -2.50 5.10
CA ASN A 62 3.32 -3.02 6.32
C ASN A 62 4.85 -3.08 6.23
N PHE A 63 5.43 -2.47 5.18
CA PHE A 63 6.89 -2.44 4.94
C PHE A 63 7.53 -3.83 4.88
N ILE A 64 6.80 -4.81 4.31
CA ILE A 64 7.30 -6.16 4.05
C ILE A 64 7.92 -6.19 2.65
N GLU A 65 9.23 -5.98 2.58
CA GLU A 65 9.96 -5.77 1.31
C GLU A 65 10.04 -7.01 0.42
N LYS A 66 9.93 -8.21 0.99
CA LYS A 66 10.13 -9.47 0.25
C LYS A 66 8.99 -9.81 -0.72
N VAL A 67 7.80 -9.27 -0.49
CA VAL A 67 6.61 -9.55 -1.31
C VAL A 67 6.23 -8.30 -2.09
N SER A 68 6.55 -8.31 -3.36
CA SER A 68 6.28 -7.20 -4.29
C SER A 68 5.28 -7.60 -5.36
N THR A 69 4.81 -6.64 -6.15
CA THR A 69 4.02 -6.88 -7.37
C THR A 69 4.69 -7.92 -8.27
N ARG A 70 6.03 -7.91 -8.37
CA ARG A 70 6.78 -8.91 -9.15
C ARG A 70 6.62 -10.33 -8.58
N THR A 71 6.58 -10.48 -7.26
CA THR A 71 6.32 -11.78 -6.62
C THR A 71 4.95 -12.32 -7.02
N ILE A 72 3.95 -11.43 -7.07
CA ILE A 72 2.60 -11.79 -7.51
C ILE A 72 2.56 -12.09 -9.02
N ASP A 73 3.28 -11.32 -9.84
CA ASP A 73 3.38 -11.55 -11.29
C ASP A 73 3.82 -12.99 -11.61
N LEU A 74 4.78 -13.55 -10.87
CA LEU A 74 5.28 -14.91 -11.08
C LEU A 74 4.18 -15.99 -10.95
N GLY A 75 3.19 -15.77 -10.10
CA GLY A 75 2.05 -16.69 -9.94
C GLY A 75 0.82 -16.31 -10.78
N ALA A 76 0.69 -15.03 -11.15
CA ALA A 76 -0.41 -14.50 -11.96
C ALA A 76 -0.17 -14.61 -13.47
N PHE A 77 1.11 -14.64 -13.91
CA PHE A 77 1.54 -14.87 -15.30
C PHE A 77 2.48 -16.10 -15.35
N PRO A 78 1.99 -17.28 -15.08
CA PRO A 78 2.83 -18.46 -15.11
C PRO A 78 3.36 -18.72 -16.53
N ASP A 79 4.65 -18.99 -16.63
CA ASP A 79 5.27 -19.34 -17.91
C ASP A 79 4.64 -20.63 -18.49
N PRO A 80 4.02 -20.57 -19.67
CA PRO A 80 3.38 -21.74 -20.29
C PRO A 80 4.34 -22.93 -20.51
N THR A 81 5.65 -22.67 -20.58
CA THR A 81 6.66 -23.74 -20.74
C THR A 81 6.91 -24.52 -19.45
N ILE A 82 6.60 -23.93 -18.29
CA ILE A 82 6.73 -24.54 -16.97
C ILE A 82 5.40 -25.17 -16.52
N GLN A 83 4.28 -24.58 -16.91
CA GLN A 83 2.95 -25.14 -16.70
C GLN A 83 2.70 -26.27 -17.72
N GLY A 84 2.81 -27.49 -17.37
CA GLY A 84 2.31 -28.57 -18.23
C GLY A 84 0.85 -28.31 -18.66
N ASP A 85 0.43 -28.91 -19.79
CA ASP A 85 -0.88 -28.71 -20.44
C ASP A 85 -2.13 -28.86 -19.55
N ASN A 86 -1.98 -29.29 -18.30
CA ASN A 86 -3.07 -29.62 -17.37
C ASN A 86 -3.17 -28.70 -16.15
N VAL A 87 -2.43 -27.61 -16.06
CA VAL A 87 -2.56 -26.66 -14.94
C VAL A 87 -3.66 -25.66 -15.26
N PRO A 88 -4.76 -25.64 -14.51
CA PRO A 88 -5.85 -24.70 -14.78
C PRO A 88 -5.36 -23.27 -14.61
N VAL A 89 -5.73 -22.42 -15.58
CA VAL A 89 -5.51 -20.99 -15.49
C VAL A 89 -6.30 -20.47 -14.30
N PRO A 90 -5.66 -19.73 -13.35
CA PRO A 90 -6.39 -19.22 -12.20
C PRO A 90 -7.41 -18.15 -12.64
N PRO A 91 -8.56 -18.05 -11.95
CA PRO A 91 -9.59 -17.08 -12.29
C PRO A 91 -9.12 -15.62 -12.19
N PHE A 92 -8.05 -15.38 -11.43
CA PHE A 92 -7.44 -14.06 -11.28
C PHE A 92 -6.30 -13.80 -12.28
N ALA A 93 -6.02 -14.71 -13.20
CA ALA A 93 -4.92 -14.55 -14.16
C ALA A 93 -4.96 -13.16 -14.80
N ALA A 94 -3.81 -12.50 -14.81
CA ALA A 94 -3.67 -11.25 -15.51
C ALA A 94 -3.48 -11.55 -17.01
N GLU A 95 -4.32 -10.96 -17.84
CA GLU A 95 -4.27 -11.13 -19.29
C GLU A 95 -3.16 -10.29 -19.94
N SER A 96 -2.72 -9.26 -19.24
CA SER A 96 -1.74 -8.30 -19.74
C SER A 96 -0.93 -7.69 -18.61
N ILE A 97 0.31 -7.33 -18.90
CA ILE A 97 1.17 -6.54 -18.02
C ILE A 97 0.56 -5.16 -17.69
N LEU A 98 -0.41 -4.71 -18.50
CA LEU A 98 -1.17 -3.47 -18.30
C LEU A 98 -2.46 -3.68 -17.50
N ASP A 99 -2.64 -4.85 -16.87
CA ASP A 99 -3.78 -5.09 -15.97
C ASP A 99 -3.85 -4.00 -14.89
N THR A 100 -5.02 -3.38 -14.75
CA THR A 100 -5.21 -2.24 -13.83
C THR A 100 -4.96 -2.60 -12.37
N ARG A 101 -5.21 -3.86 -11.97
CA ARG A 101 -4.92 -4.37 -10.62
C ARG A 101 -3.42 -4.36 -10.37
N ARG A 102 -2.64 -4.84 -11.35
CA ARG A 102 -1.18 -4.83 -11.34
C ARG A 102 -0.62 -3.40 -11.32
N LEU A 103 -1.13 -2.54 -12.19
CA LEU A 103 -0.69 -1.13 -12.24
C LEU A 103 -0.95 -0.41 -10.92
N ARG A 104 -2.11 -0.66 -10.29
CA ARG A 104 -2.42 -0.09 -8.98
C ARG A 104 -1.42 -0.53 -7.92
N SER A 105 -1.10 -1.80 -7.87
CA SER A 105 -0.12 -2.34 -6.93
C SER A 105 1.26 -1.69 -7.11
N LEU A 106 1.75 -1.54 -8.35
CA LEU A 106 3.00 -0.84 -8.64
C LEU A 106 3.00 0.60 -8.16
N VAL A 107 1.88 1.32 -8.36
CA VAL A 107 1.73 2.70 -7.88
C VAL A 107 1.74 2.75 -6.36
N VAL A 108 1.02 1.85 -5.70
CA VAL A 108 0.97 1.76 -4.23
C VAL A 108 2.36 1.45 -3.66
N GLU A 109 3.07 0.47 -4.20
CA GLU A 109 4.46 0.16 -3.80
C GLU A 109 5.38 1.39 -3.94
N ARG A 110 5.27 2.11 -5.07
CA ARG A 110 6.09 3.32 -5.26
C ARG A 110 5.74 4.42 -4.26
N LEU A 111 4.46 4.63 -3.97
CA LEU A 111 4.03 5.61 -2.97
C LEU A 111 4.56 5.26 -1.57
N TYR A 112 4.54 4.00 -1.16
CA TYR A 112 5.14 3.59 0.12
C TYR A 112 6.67 3.67 0.10
N SER A 113 7.31 3.41 -1.04
CA SER A 113 8.77 3.58 -1.17
C SER A 113 9.19 5.04 -0.95
N VAL A 114 8.49 6.01 -1.53
CA VAL A 114 8.85 7.44 -1.36
C VAL A 114 8.58 7.97 0.04
N LEU A 115 7.68 7.31 0.81
CA LEU A 115 7.49 7.63 2.23
C LEU A 115 8.76 7.40 3.05
N THR A 116 9.57 6.42 2.69
CA THR A 116 10.85 6.18 3.39
C THR A 116 11.85 7.32 3.18
N ASP A 117 11.69 8.07 2.08
CA ASP A 117 12.48 9.27 1.77
C ASP A 117 11.87 10.55 2.38
N GLY A 118 10.70 10.43 3.03
CA GLY A 118 9.99 11.53 3.69
C GLY A 118 8.94 12.22 2.82
N ASP A 119 8.72 11.79 1.59
CA ASP A 119 7.75 12.37 0.67
C ASP A 119 6.41 11.65 0.76
N THR A 120 5.32 12.41 0.88
CA THR A 120 3.95 11.87 0.92
C THR A 120 3.19 12.06 -0.38
N LEU A 121 3.77 12.76 -1.34
CA LEU A 121 3.12 13.24 -2.56
C LEU A 121 4.03 12.97 -3.76
N VAL A 122 3.49 12.33 -4.81
CA VAL A 122 4.21 12.06 -6.05
C VAL A 122 3.47 12.70 -7.21
N SER A 123 4.17 13.39 -8.11
CA SER A 123 3.51 13.97 -9.29
C SER A 123 3.01 12.86 -10.22
N ILE A 124 1.84 13.08 -10.86
CA ILE A 124 1.27 12.13 -11.83
C ILE A 124 2.27 11.82 -12.94
N LYS A 125 2.97 12.87 -13.42
CA LYS A 125 3.98 12.70 -14.47
C LYS A 125 5.13 11.79 -14.01
N GLU A 126 5.67 12.02 -12.83
CA GLU A 126 6.76 11.20 -12.26
C GLU A 126 6.32 9.73 -12.09
N MET A 127 5.09 9.52 -11.61
CA MET A 127 4.55 8.17 -11.47
C MET A 127 4.34 7.49 -12.83
N GLU A 128 3.85 8.20 -13.84
CA GLU A 128 3.70 7.65 -15.19
C GLU A 128 5.06 7.36 -15.85
N ASP A 129 6.06 8.21 -15.62
CA ASP A 129 7.43 7.98 -16.07
C ASP A 129 8.02 6.74 -15.39
N TYR A 130 7.84 6.61 -14.07
CA TYR A 130 8.22 5.39 -13.32
C TYR A 130 7.57 4.12 -13.89
N LEU A 131 6.25 4.14 -14.14
CA LEU A 131 5.56 2.99 -14.72
C LEU A 131 6.12 2.62 -16.10
N ARG A 132 6.51 3.61 -16.91
CA ARG A 132 7.16 3.37 -18.20
C ARG A 132 8.55 2.77 -18.03
N ASP A 133 9.33 3.28 -17.10
CA ASP A 133 10.73 2.85 -16.91
C ASP A 133 10.86 1.38 -16.50
N ILE A 134 9.88 0.85 -15.77
CA ILE A 134 9.86 -0.57 -15.35
C ILE A 134 9.30 -1.52 -16.42
N MET A 135 8.82 -1.01 -17.56
CA MET A 135 8.22 -1.80 -18.65
C MET A 135 9.19 -2.05 -19.78
N THR A 136 8.92 -3.10 -20.58
CA THR A 136 9.62 -3.33 -21.84
C THR A 136 9.25 -2.27 -22.88
N GLU A 137 10.04 -2.10 -23.93
CA GLU A 137 9.75 -1.12 -25.00
C GLU A 137 8.42 -1.42 -25.71
N GLU A 138 8.06 -2.70 -25.85
CA GLU A 138 6.78 -3.09 -26.42
C GLU A 138 5.60 -2.67 -25.55
N ASP A 139 5.70 -2.88 -24.25
CA ASP A 139 4.65 -2.53 -23.28
C ASP A 139 4.53 -1.01 -23.08
N LYS A 140 5.67 -0.29 -23.12
CA LYS A 140 5.68 1.19 -23.14
C LYS A 140 4.83 1.75 -24.28
N ALA A 141 4.93 1.14 -25.46
CA ALA A 141 4.17 1.58 -26.63
C ALA A 141 2.66 1.34 -26.48
N ARG A 142 2.28 0.35 -25.69
CA ARG A 142 0.88 0.02 -25.40
C ARG A 142 0.29 0.79 -24.20
N LEU A 143 1.14 1.31 -23.31
CA LEU A 143 0.67 2.04 -22.12
C LEU A 143 -0.02 3.35 -22.54
N PRO A 144 -1.31 3.52 -22.25
CA PRO A 144 -2.01 4.75 -22.57
C PRO A 144 -1.35 5.97 -21.92
N LYS A 145 -1.39 7.09 -22.63
CA LYS A 145 -1.07 8.38 -22.00
C LYS A 145 -2.14 8.67 -20.94
N ASN A 146 -1.72 9.22 -19.82
CA ASN A 146 -2.59 9.54 -18.70
C ASN A 146 -3.33 8.31 -18.12
N ILE A 147 -2.65 7.16 -18.05
CA ILE A 147 -3.22 5.90 -17.56
C ILE A 147 -3.84 6.06 -16.17
N LEU A 148 -3.19 6.84 -15.29
CA LEU A 148 -3.68 7.09 -13.94
C LEU A 148 -5.01 7.83 -13.94
N LEU A 149 -5.18 8.81 -14.81
CA LEU A 149 -6.42 9.57 -14.93
C LEU A 149 -7.52 8.77 -15.65
N THR A 150 -7.15 7.95 -16.63
CA THR A 150 -8.09 7.12 -17.39
C THR A 150 -8.80 6.10 -16.50
N HIS A 151 -8.09 5.53 -15.54
CA HIS A 151 -8.62 4.54 -14.59
C HIS A 151 -8.80 5.08 -13.17
N ARG A 152 -8.98 6.39 -13.03
CA ARG A 152 -9.07 7.10 -11.76
C ARG A 152 -10.03 6.41 -10.77
N GLN A 153 -11.25 6.09 -11.19
CA GLN A 153 -12.26 5.48 -10.33
C GLN A 153 -11.77 4.15 -9.70
N PHE A 154 -11.01 3.36 -10.44
CA PHE A 154 -10.44 2.11 -9.93
C PHE A 154 -9.30 2.36 -8.94
N PHE A 155 -8.49 3.38 -9.19
CA PHE A 155 -7.32 3.70 -8.39
C PHE A 155 -7.66 4.45 -7.09
N GLU A 156 -8.73 5.22 -7.06
CA GLU A 156 -9.19 5.98 -5.87
C GLU A 156 -9.53 5.10 -4.66
N VAL A 157 -9.54 3.80 -4.79
CA VAL A 157 -9.66 2.88 -3.66
C VAL A 157 -8.42 2.95 -2.76
N SER A 158 -7.22 3.11 -3.34
CA SER A 158 -5.93 3.04 -2.64
C SER A 158 -5.24 4.38 -2.47
N PHE A 159 -5.44 5.34 -3.38
CA PHE A 159 -4.82 6.67 -3.32
C PHE A 159 -5.73 7.76 -3.87
N ASP A 160 -5.51 8.99 -3.44
CA ASP A 160 -6.26 10.16 -3.84
C ASP A 160 -5.46 11.04 -4.81
N TYR A 161 -6.17 11.85 -5.59
CA TYR A 161 -5.64 12.78 -6.56
C TYR A 161 -5.64 14.21 -6.00
N VAL A 162 -4.51 14.89 -6.12
CA VAL A 162 -4.31 16.21 -5.49
C VAL A 162 -3.86 17.24 -6.52
N PRO A 163 -4.54 18.38 -6.65
CA PRO A 163 -5.89 18.65 -6.17
C PRO A 163 -6.95 17.83 -6.93
N ASP A 164 -8.13 17.68 -6.36
CA ASP A 164 -9.18 16.79 -6.90
C ASP A 164 -9.68 17.20 -8.30
N GLU A 165 -9.92 18.50 -8.52
CA GLU A 165 -10.49 18.99 -9.79
C GLU A 165 -9.50 18.94 -10.96
N ASN A 166 -8.25 19.32 -10.75
CA ASN A 166 -7.18 19.28 -11.76
C ASN A 166 -5.95 18.61 -11.18
N PRO A 167 -5.95 17.28 -11.10
CA PRO A 167 -4.91 16.56 -10.39
C PRO A 167 -3.55 16.67 -11.07
N THR A 168 -2.56 17.02 -10.29
CA THR A 168 -1.14 17.08 -10.69
C THR A 168 -0.28 16.08 -9.94
N ALA A 169 -0.79 15.56 -8.82
CA ALA A 169 -0.11 14.61 -7.95
C ALA A 169 -1.07 13.56 -7.41
N ILE A 170 -0.52 12.52 -6.83
CA ILE A 170 -1.24 11.46 -6.13
C ILE A 170 -0.63 11.26 -4.74
N GLN A 171 -1.47 10.82 -3.81
CA GLN A 171 -1.09 10.58 -2.42
C GLN A 171 -1.83 9.36 -1.90
N LEU A 172 -1.20 8.54 -1.05
CA LEU A 172 -1.90 7.44 -0.38
C LEU A 172 -3.11 7.97 0.39
N LYS A 173 -4.23 7.30 0.27
CA LYS A 173 -5.52 7.72 0.81
C LYS A 173 -5.48 8.01 2.32
N GLU A 174 -4.78 7.18 3.07
CA GLU A 174 -4.63 7.35 4.51
C GLU A 174 -3.87 8.63 4.87
N TYR A 175 -2.85 8.99 4.10
CA TYR A 175 -2.08 10.23 4.32
C TYR A 175 -2.87 11.47 3.92
N TYR A 176 -3.62 11.39 2.82
CA TYR A 176 -4.54 12.45 2.42
C TYR A 176 -5.60 12.73 3.51
N GLN A 177 -6.22 11.69 4.04
CA GLN A 177 -7.21 11.82 5.13
C GLN A 177 -6.59 12.39 6.41
N MET A 178 -5.37 11.96 6.76
CA MET A 178 -4.63 12.47 7.89
C MET A 178 -4.29 13.95 7.73
N GLU A 179 -3.85 14.37 6.54
CA GLU A 179 -3.56 15.75 6.21
C GLU A 179 -4.82 16.64 6.31
N GLU A 180 -5.93 16.21 5.74
CA GLU A 180 -7.21 16.93 5.85
C GLU A 180 -7.69 17.06 7.30
N PHE A 181 -7.52 16.00 8.09
CA PHE A 181 -7.82 16.06 9.53
C PHE A 181 -6.93 17.09 10.24
N LEU A 182 -5.63 17.07 10.00
CA LEU A 182 -4.70 18.04 10.59
C LEU A 182 -5.02 19.47 10.16
N ARG A 183 -5.30 19.71 8.88
CA ARG A 183 -5.73 21.02 8.36
C ARG A 183 -6.99 21.52 9.07
N LYS A 184 -7.98 20.65 9.27
CA LYS A 184 -9.21 20.97 9.99
C LYS A 184 -8.91 21.38 11.42
N VAL A 185 -8.15 20.57 12.17
CA VAL A 185 -7.78 20.85 13.57
C VAL A 185 -7.02 22.18 13.70
N LEU A 186 -6.05 22.41 12.80
CA LEU A 186 -5.27 23.66 12.82
C LEU A 186 -6.13 24.89 12.52
N ARG A 187 -7.04 24.79 11.53
CA ARG A 187 -7.99 25.88 11.23
C ARG A 187 -8.93 26.17 12.39
N GLU A 188 -9.43 25.13 13.07
CA GLU A 188 -10.28 25.30 14.25
C GLU A 188 -9.52 25.95 15.42
N ARG A 189 -8.26 25.54 15.63
CA ARG A 189 -7.39 26.16 16.65
C ARG A 189 -7.09 27.62 16.34
N ALA A 190 -6.79 27.93 15.07
CA ALA A 190 -6.50 29.29 14.64
C ALA A 190 -7.71 30.25 14.78
N LYS A 191 -8.94 29.72 14.71
CA LYS A 191 -10.17 30.48 14.92
C LYS A 191 -10.54 30.70 16.38
N ARG A 192 -9.96 29.93 17.31
CA ARG A 192 -10.21 30.10 18.74
C ARG A 192 -9.53 31.39 19.19
N ASP A 193 -10.30 32.27 19.83
CA ASP A 193 -9.71 33.41 20.53
C ASP A 193 -8.63 32.90 21.47
N VAL A 194 -7.40 33.32 21.22
CA VAL A 194 -6.31 33.09 22.16
C VAL A 194 -6.76 33.74 23.47
N LYS A 195 -7.14 32.92 24.47
CA LYS A 195 -7.34 33.45 25.82
C LYS A 195 -6.07 34.21 26.14
N LYS A 196 -6.18 35.56 26.24
CA LYS A 196 -5.03 36.36 26.65
C LYS A 196 -4.47 35.72 27.92
N PRO A 197 -3.16 35.44 27.95
CA PRO A 197 -2.56 34.87 29.13
C PRO A 197 -3.03 35.68 30.33
N THR A 198 -3.63 35.01 31.30
CA THR A 198 -4.08 35.64 32.54
C THR A 198 -2.83 36.27 33.13
N GLY A 199 -2.68 37.57 33.05
CA GLY A 199 -1.70 38.47 33.68
C GLY A 199 -0.38 37.92 34.28
N GLU A 200 -0.15 36.64 34.19
CA GLU A 200 1.08 35.95 34.58
C GLU A 200 2.12 36.08 33.49
N ASP A 201 3.25 36.62 33.86
CA ASP A 201 4.42 36.68 32.98
C ASP A 201 5.02 35.26 32.83
N TRP A 202 4.52 34.50 31.85
CA TRP A 202 4.97 33.14 31.58
C TRP A 202 6.47 33.06 31.28
N LEU A 203 7.06 34.14 30.76
CA LEU A 203 8.48 34.20 30.54
C LEU A 203 9.25 34.23 31.89
N SER A 204 8.81 35.07 32.84
CA SER A 204 9.37 35.08 34.19
C SER A 204 9.16 33.74 34.93
N LEU A 205 8.01 33.10 34.69
CA LEU A 205 7.73 31.78 35.29
C LEU A 205 8.65 30.72 34.72
N ALA A 206 8.81 30.67 33.40
CA ALA A 206 9.73 29.75 32.71
C ALA A 206 11.19 29.99 33.09
N MET A 207 11.60 31.24 33.21
CA MET A 207 12.96 31.63 33.67
C MET A 207 13.21 31.32 35.14
N SER A 208 12.18 31.18 35.95
CA SER A 208 12.27 30.77 37.36
C SER A 208 12.33 29.27 37.56
N ASP A 209 12.11 28.46 36.52
CA ASP A 209 12.25 27.02 36.59
C ASP A 209 13.71 26.64 36.87
N LYS A 210 13.94 25.78 37.84
CA LYS A 210 15.25 25.31 38.25
C LYS A 210 16.03 24.58 37.13
N ASN A 211 15.30 24.13 36.12
CA ASN A 211 15.87 23.43 34.96
C ASN A 211 16.11 24.37 33.76
N TYR A 212 15.75 25.67 33.87
CA TYR A 212 15.99 26.62 32.81
C TYR A 212 17.45 27.05 32.77
N ASP A 213 18.12 26.74 31.68
CA ASP A 213 19.48 27.18 31.41
C ASP A 213 19.46 28.18 30.23
N PRO A 214 19.69 29.49 30.49
CA PRO A 214 19.66 30.49 29.43
C PRO A 214 20.78 30.34 28.38
N THR A 215 21.76 29.49 28.64
CA THR A 215 22.86 29.22 27.69
C THR A 215 22.57 27.99 26.81
N ASN A 216 21.51 27.24 27.10
CA ASN A 216 21.15 26.04 26.36
C ASN A 216 20.06 26.38 25.33
N GLU A 217 20.40 26.23 24.04
CA GLU A 217 19.45 26.50 22.94
C GLU A 217 18.13 25.72 23.05
N ARG A 218 18.14 24.49 23.60
CA ARG A 218 16.93 23.69 23.81
C ARG A 218 16.01 24.30 24.88
N SER A 219 16.55 24.99 25.86
CA SER A 219 15.75 25.69 26.88
C SER A 219 15.13 27.00 26.35
N GLN A 220 15.66 27.54 25.25
CA GLN A 220 15.14 28.75 24.61
C GLN A 220 14.00 28.46 23.62
N GLN A 221 13.80 27.19 23.22
CA GLN A 221 12.78 26.74 22.25
C GLN A 221 11.54 26.14 22.92
N ALA A 222 11.50 25.97 24.23
CA ALA A 222 10.39 25.46 25.01
C ALA A 222 9.45 26.60 25.44
#